data_3d47e3e16591f06b75b94a900fcc3cb0
#
_entry.id   3d47e3e16591f06b75b94a900fcc3cb0
#
_cell.length_a   1.000
_cell.length_b   1.000
_cell.length_c   1.000
_cell.angle_alpha   90.00
_cell.angle_beta   90.00
_cell.angle_gamma   90.00
#
_symmetry.space_group_name_H-M   'P 1'
#
loop_
_entity.id
_entity.type
_entity.pdbx_description
1 polymer ?
#
loop_
_entity_poly.entity_id
_entity_poly.type
_entity_poly.pdbx_seq_one_letter_code
_entity_poly.pdbx_strand_id
1 'polypeptide(L)'
;MRSSKVIHVVSCHAEGEVGDVIVGGVAPPPGETLWEQRTWIEKDNTLRNFILNEPRGGVFRHVNLLVPAINPKAQMGWIIMEPETTPPMSGSNAICVATVLLDTGIIPMQEPETEIILEAPAGLVKVKAECDNGKARRVSIQNVPAFVGALDQTLTVPGIGSLRVDTAYGGDTFVIVNAEDLNFKLVS
;
A
#
# COMPACT_ATOMS: atom_id res chain seq x y z
N MET A 1 -1.59 15.49 -31.16
CA MET A 1 -1.47 14.29 -30.31
C MET A 1 -2.90 13.87 -29.92
N ARG A 2 -3.25 12.59 -30.07
CA ARG A 2 -4.53 12.06 -29.58
C ARG A 2 -4.25 11.22 -28.34
N SER A 3 -4.95 11.52 -27.23
CA SER A 3 -4.91 10.71 -26.01
C SER A 3 -6.28 10.10 -25.81
N SER A 4 -6.35 8.79 -25.56
CA SER A 4 -7.60 8.09 -25.21
C SER A 4 -7.82 8.04 -23.68
N LYS A 5 -6.79 8.34 -22.89
CA LYS A 5 -6.84 8.29 -21.44
C LYS A 5 -5.82 9.26 -20.82
N VAL A 6 -6.23 9.94 -19.76
CA VAL A 6 -5.36 10.76 -18.91
C VAL A 6 -5.47 10.24 -17.49
N ILE A 7 -4.34 9.98 -16.85
CA ILE A 7 -4.26 9.59 -15.44
C ILE A 7 -3.50 10.69 -14.70
N HIS A 8 -4.07 11.18 -13.62
CA HIS A 8 -3.46 12.19 -12.76
C HIS A 8 -2.77 11.51 -11.59
N VAL A 9 -1.47 11.73 -11.46
CA VAL A 9 -0.64 11.13 -10.41
C VAL A 9 0.08 12.24 -9.66
N VAL A 10 0.06 12.16 -8.34
CA VAL A 10 0.88 12.98 -7.45
C VAL A 10 1.98 12.11 -6.88
N SER A 11 3.23 12.47 -7.14
CA SER A 11 4.37 11.73 -6.62
C SER A 11 4.60 12.06 -5.15
N CYS A 12 4.85 11.03 -4.37
CA CYS A 12 5.15 11.10 -2.96
C CYS A 12 6.14 10.00 -2.55
N HIS A 13 6.79 10.19 -1.41
CA HIS A 13 7.60 9.14 -0.79
C HIS A 13 7.52 9.24 0.74
N ALA A 14 7.70 8.12 1.43
CA ALA A 14 7.87 8.03 2.86
C ALA A 14 9.30 7.54 3.15
N GLU A 15 10.16 8.43 3.67
CA GLU A 15 11.58 8.15 3.97
C GLU A 15 12.35 7.53 2.79
N GLY A 16 12.02 7.92 1.55
CA GLY A 16 12.66 7.45 0.32
C GLY A 16 11.92 6.32 -0.40
N GLU A 17 10.98 5.65 0.22
CA GLU A 17 10.13 4.67 -0.44
C GLU A 17 9.02 5.37 -1.23
N VAL A 18 9.05 5.20 -2.54
CA VAL A 18 8.12 5.88 -3.46
C VAL A 18 6.74 5.27 -3.36
N GLY A 19 5.75 6.11 -3.09
CA GLY A 19 4.33 5.75 -3.04
C GLY A 19 3.49 6.77 -3.80
N ASP A 20 3.57 6.74 -5.13
CA ASP A 20 2.80 7.64 -6.00
C ASP A 20 1.30 7.43 -5.81
N VAL A 21 0.50 8.49 -5.96
CA VAL A 21 -0.95 8.44 -5.72
C VAL A 21 -1.71 8.87 -6.96
N ILE A 22 -2.56 7.98 -7.49
CA ILE A 22 -3.51 8.29 -8.57
C ILE A 22 -4.69 9.03 -7.95
N VAL A 23 -4.81 10.31 -8.29
CA VAL A 23 -5.86 11.21 -7.78
C VAL A 23 -6.99 11.43 -8.79
N GLY A 24 -6.88 10.88 -10.00
CA GLY A 24 -7.93 11.00 -11.02
C GLY A 24 -7.61 10.27 -12.32
N GLY A 25 -8.63 10.16 -13.18
CA GLY A 25 -8.51 9.54 -14.51
C GLY A 25 -8.67 8.02 -14.52
N VAL A 26 -8.91 7.40 -13.37
CA VAL A 26 -9.20 5.97 -13.22
C VAL A 26 -10.50 5.79 -12.44
N ALA A 27 -11.42 5.02 -12.99
CA ALA A 27 -12.64 4.66 -12.27
C ALA A 27 -12.32 3.60 -11.19
N PRO A 28 -13.05 3.59 -10.08
CA PRO A 28 -12.93 2.52 -9.10
C PRO A 28 -13.14 1.14 -9.76
N PRO A 29 -12.33 0.13 -9.40
CA PRO A 29 -12.54 -1.23 -9.88
C PRO A 29 -13.91 -1.78 -9.45
N PRO A 30 -14.45 -2.77 -10.16
CA PRO A 30 -15.65 -3.46 -9.71
C PRO A 30 -15.42 -4.20 -8.39
N GLY A 31 -16.43 -4.23 -7.53
CA GLY A 31 -16.43 -4.93 -6.25
C GLY A 31 -17.23 -4.17 -5.18
N GLU A 32 -17.87 -4.89 -4.29
CA GLU A 32 -18.65 -4.35 -3.17
C GLU A 32 -17.79 -4.05 -1.94
N THR A 33 -16.55 -4.55 -1.92
CA THR A 33 -15.54 -4.32 -0.89
C THR A 33 -14.22 -3.90 -1.50
N LEU A 34 -13.36 -3.20 -0.74
CA LEU A 34 -12.00 -2.88 -1.22
C LEU A 34 -11.18 -4.14 -1.47
N TRP A 35 -11.45 -5.22 -0.73
CA TRP A 35 -10.82 -6.52 -0.98
C TRP A 35 -11.16 -7.09 -2.35
N GLU A 36 -12.42 -7.01 -2.78
CA GLU A 36 -12.85 -7.44 -4.10
C GLU A 36 -12.28 -6.55 -5.20
N GLN A 37 -12.27 -5.22 -5.00
CA GLN A 37 -11.66 -4.27 -5.91
C GLN A 37 -10.15 -4.51 -6.07
N ARG A 38 -9.44 -4.77 -4.98
CA ARG A 38 -8.03 -5.18 -4.99
C ARG A 38 -7.84 -6.48 -5.79
N THR A 39 -8.67 -7.48 -5.51
CA THR A 39 -8.61 -8.78 -6.18
C THR A 39 -8.90 -8.68 -7.68
N TRP A 40 -9.76 -7.74 -8.07
CA TRP A 40 -10.01 -7.44 -9.47
C TRP A 40 -8.75 -6.88 -10.17
N ILE A 41 -8.05 -5.91 -9.56
CA ILE A 41 -6.78 -5.35 -10.09
C ILE A 41 -5.69 -6.43 -10.15
N GLU A 42 -5.66 -7.34 -9.21
CA GLU A 42 -4.69 -8.43 -9.19
C GLU A 42 -4.87 -9.39 -10.39
N LYS A 43 -6.11 -9.61 -10.81
CA LYS A 43 -6.46 -10.43 -11.99
C LYS A 43 -6.31 -9.66 -13.30
N ASP A 44 -6.81 -8.43 -13.36
CA ASP A 44 -6.64 -7.51 -14.49
C ASP A 44 -5.49 -6.55 -14.22
N ASN A 45 -4.29 -6.97 -14.55
CA ASN A 45 -3.07 -6.19 -14.31
C ASN A 45 -2.83 -5.07 -15.35
N THR A 46 -3.80 -4.75 -16.21
CA THR A 46 -3.65 -3.75 -17.27
C THR A 46 -3.23 -2.38 -16.74
N LEU A 47 -3.93 -1.87 -15.71
CA LEU A 47 -3.59 -0.59 -15.08
C LEU A 47 -2.24 -0.66 -14.38
N ARG A 48 -2.01 -1.72 -13.61
CA ARG A 48 -0.77 -1.94 -12.86
C ARG A 48 0.43 -1.96 -13.81
N ASN A 49 0.39 -2.76 -14.86
CA ASN A 49 1.47 -2.82 -15.85
C ASN A 49 1.65 -1.49 -16.60
N PHE A 50 0.57 -0.77 -16.89
CA PHE A 50 0.66 0.51 -17.57
C PHE A 50 1.41 1.55 -16.74
N ILE A 51 1.23 1.58 -15.42
CA ILE A 51 1.75 2.66 -14.57
C ILE A 51 3.04 2.29 -13.86
N LEU A 52 3.25 1.00 -13.59
CA LEU A 52 4.43 0.51 -12.84
C LEU A 52 5.57 0.03 -13.74
N ASN A 53 5.30 -0.29 -15.01
CA ASN A 53 6.36 -0.69 -15.93
C ASN A 53 6.96 0.51 -16.68
N GLU A 54 8.21 0.36 -17.09
CA GLU A 54 8.90 1.34 -17.91
C GLU A 54 8.16 1.64 -19.23
N PRO A 55 8.23 2.87 -19.71
CA PRO A 55 9.02 4.01 -19.24
C PRO A 55 8.33 4.86 -18.17
N ARG A 56 7.12 4.53 -17.73
CA ARG A 56 6.34 5.34 -16.77
C ARG A 56 6.63 4.99 -15.31
N GLY A 57 7.00 3.76 -15.04
CA GLY A 57 7.29 3.22 -13.73
C GLY A 57 8.71 2.68 -13.59
N GLY A 58 8.89 1.77 -12.66
CA GLY A 58 10.14 1.06 -12.37
C GLY A 58 9.94 0.15 -11.17
N VAL A 59 10.82 -0.82 -10.99
CA VAL A 59 10.72 -1.87 -9.95
C VAL A 59 10.64 -1.34 -8.50
N PHE A 60 11.08 -0.12 -8.27
CA PHE A 60 11.10 0.52 -6.95
C PHE A 60 9.83 1.34 -6.66
N ARG A 61 8.89 1.43 -7.60
CA ARG A 61 7.69 2.26 -7.44
C ARG A 61 6.55 1.46 -6.89
N HIS A 62 5.85 2.08 -5.94
CA HIS A 62 4.51 1.69 -5.55
C HIS A 62 3.54 2.77 -6.00
N VAL A 63 2.33 2.38 -6.40
CA VAL A 63 1.30 3.31 -6.85
C VAL A 63 -0.01 2.99 -6.13
N ASN A 64 -0.61 4.03 -5.57
CA ASN A 64 -1.82 3.97 -4.78
C ASN A 64 -2.99 4.52 -5.59
N LEU A 65 -4.04 3.74 -5.83
CA LEU A 65 -5.26 4.20 -6.47
C LEU A 65 -6.24 4.68 -5.40
N LEU A 66 -6.58 5.97 -5.41
CA LEU A 66 -7.67 6.48 -4.58
C LEU A 66 -9.02 5.99 -5.11
N VAL A 67 -9.85 5.50 -4.22
CA VAL A 67 -11.23 5.06 -4.49
C VAL A 67 -12.15 5.60 -3.40
N PRO A 68 -13.46 5.74 -3.67
CA PRO A 68 -14.41 6.04 -2.59
C PRO A 68 -14.32 4.99 -1.48
N ALA A 69 -14.34 5.45 -0.24
CA ALA A 69 -14.45 4.54 0.90
C ALA A 69 -15.81 3.83 0.88
N ILE A 70 -15.80 2.55 1.22
CA ILE A 70 -17.02 1.74 1.37
C ILE A 70 -17.47 1.77 2.83
N ASN A 71 -16.52 1.75 3.75
CA ASN A 71 -16.82 1.88 5.17
C ASN A 71 -17.17 3.35 5.50
N PRO A 72 -18.35 3.64 6.08
CA PRO A 72 -18.79 5.01 6.35
C PRO A 72 -17.96 5.75 7.41
N LYS A 73 -17.05 5.07 8.10
CA LYS A 73 -16.11 5.69 9.04
C LYS A 73 -14.87 6.26 8.37
N ALA A 74 -14.57 5.84 7.13
CA ALA A 74 -13.40 6.28 6.40
C ALA A 74 -13.73 7.46 5.47
N GLN A 75 -12.80 8.40 5.36
CA GLN A 75 -12.91 9.53 4.45
C GLN A 75 -12.48 9.19 3.03
N MET A 76 -11.58 8.21 2.85
CA MET A 76 -11.09 7.76 1.56
C MET A 76 -10.66 6.30 1.63
N GLY A 77 -10.88 5.56 0.54
CA GLY A 77 -10.30 4.25 0.30
C GLY A 77 -9.09 4.33 -0.63
N TRP A 78 -8.18 3.36 -0.55
CA TRP A 78 -7.11 3.22 -1.53
C TRP A 78 -6.72 1.77 -1.75
N ILE A 79 -6.17 1.51 -2.94
CA ILE A 79 -5.68 0.19 -3.33
C ILE A 79 -4.22 0.34 -3.75
N ILE A 80 -3.35 -0.48 -3.16
CA ILE A 80 -1.92 -0.47 -3.41
C ILE A 80 -1.63 -1.34 -4.63
N MET A 81 -0.78 -0.86 -5.52
CA MET A 81 -0.26 -1.59 -6.67
C MET A 81 1.26 -1.58 -6.62
N GLU A 82 1.84 -2.75 -6.57
CA GLU A 82 3.27 -3.00 -6.68
C GLU A 82 3.57 -3.78 -7.97
N PRO A 83 4.82 -3.84 -8.45
CA PRO A 83 5.15 -4.52 -9.71
C PRO A 83 4.66 -5.96 -9.77
N GLU A 84 4.75 -6.72 -8.68
CA GLU A 84 4.38 -8.14 -8.64
C GLU A 84 2.99 -8.40 -8.03
N THR A 85 2.53 -7.54 -7.12
CA THR A 85 1.34 -7.82 -6.31
C THR A 85 0.53 -6.57 -5.98
N THR A 86 -0.57 -6.77 -5.30
CA THR A 86 -1.44 -5.73 -4.73
C THR A 86 -1.60 -5.99 -3.23
N PRO A 87 -0.63 -5.58 -2.39
CA PRO A 87 -0.69 -5.84 -0.95
C PRO A 87 -1.97 -5.29 -0.32
N PRO A 88 -2.56 -5.96 0.68
CA PRO A 88 -3.78 -5.48 1.31
C PRO A 88 -3.56 -4.24 2.19
N MET A 89 -2.35 -4.02 2.68
CA MET A 89 -1.96 -2.85 3.46
C MET A 89 -0.45 -2.64 3.43
N SER A 90 -0.01 -1.38 3.38
CA SER A 90 1.39 -0.97 3.53
C SER A 90 1.46 0.33 4.32
N GLY A 91 2.38 0.39 5.29
CA GLY A 91 2.56 1.55 6.15
C GLY A 91 3.07 2.78 5.41
N SER A 92 4.13 2.64 4.61
CA SER A 92 4.71 3.71 3.80
C SER A 92 3.71 4.27 2.79
N ASN A 93 2.96 3.38 2.12
CA ASN A 93 1.91 3.78 1.20
C ASN A 93 0.75 4.52 1.91
N ALA A 94 0.34 4.10 3.11
CA ALA A 94 -0.64 4.83 3.90
C ALA A 94 -0.17 6.25 4.26
N ILE A 95 1.12 6.42 4.59
CA ILE A 95 1.74 7.72 4.86
C ILE A 95 1.71 8.59 3.59
N CYS A 96 2.10 8.05 2.44
CA CYS A 96 2.07 8.75 1.15
C CYS A 96 0.64 9.18 0.78
N VAL A 97 -0.33 8.28 0.88
CA VAL A 97 -1.74 8.57 0.60
C VAL A 97 -2.26 9.69 1.51
N ALA A 98 -2.03 9.59 2.81
CA ALA A 98 -2.45 10.63 3.75
C ALA A 98 -1.82 11.98 3.45
N THR A 99 -0.51 12.00 3.18
CA THR A 99 0.22 13.23 2.81
C THR A 99 -0.38 13.86 1.56
N VAL A 100 -0.59 13.08 0.50
CA VAL A 100 -1.16 13.59 -0.75
C VAL A 100 -2.59 14.10 -0.54
N LEU A 101 -3.44 13.38 0.18
CA LEU A 101 -4.81 13.80 0.46
C LEU A 101 -4.88 15.15 1.16
N LEU A 102 -3.99 15.39 2.14
CA LEU A 102 -3.94 16.62 2.93
C LEU A 102 -3.25 17.75 2.17
N ASP A 103 -2.07 17.52 1.62
CA ASP A 103 -1.26 18.53 0.94
C ASP A 103 -1.90 19.05 -0.35
N THR A 104 -2.74 18.26 -1.02
CA THR A 104 -3.47 18.66 -2.22
C THR A 104 -4.87 19.19 -1.93
N GLY A 105 -5.31 19.17 -0.67
CA GLY A 105 -6.64 19.62 -0.27
C GLY A 105 -7.80 18.73 -0.70
N ILE A 106 -7.54 17.47 -1.12
CA ILE A 106 -8.59 16.48 -1.38
C ILE A 106 -9.36 16.22 -0.09
N ILE A 107 -8.67 16.14 1.03
CA ILE A 107 -9.25 16.21 2.38
C ILE A 107 -8.78 17.52 3.04
N PRO A 108 -9.69 18.32 3.62
CA PRO A 108 -9.31 19.56 4.30
C PRO A 108 -8.34 19.28 5.45
N MET A 109 -7.22 20.01 5.44
CA MET A 109 -6.23 19.99 6.51
C MET A 109 -6.65 20.90 7.66
N GLN A 110 -6.39 20.47 8.88
CA GLN A 110 -6.48 21.27 10.10
C GLN A 110 -5.08 21.37 10.74
N GLU A 111 -4.71 22.58 11.17
CA GLU A 111 -3.47 22.81 11.90
C GLU A 111 -3.77 23.02 13.39
N PRO A 112 -2.91 22.56 14.28
CA PRO A 112 -1.60 21.93 14.05
C PRO A 112 -1.70 20.43 13.79
N GLU A 113 -2.90 19.85 13.82
CA GLU A 113 -3.08 18.39 13.73
C GLU A 113 -4.36 18.04 12.96
N THR A 114 -4.26 17.03 12.11
CA THR A 114 -5.38 16.45 11.36
C THR A 114 -5.46 14.96 11.64
N GLU A 115 -6.63 14.49 12.04
CA GLU A 115 -6.94 13.06 12.13
C GLU A 115 -7.88 12.63 11.01
N ILE A 116 -7.54 11.54 10.33
CA ILE A 116 -8.38 10.92 9.29
C ILE A 116 -8.40 9.41 9.44
N ILE A 117 -9.45 8.80 8.95
CA ILE A 117 -9.55 7.34 8.83
C ILE A 117 -9.54 7.00 7.35
N LEU A 118 -8.63 6.14 6.96
CA LEU A 118 -8.53 5.60 5.61
C LEU A 118 -8.99 4.15 5.59
N GLU A 119 -9.47 3.68 4.45
CA GLU A 119 -9.85 2.29 4.24
C GLU A 119 -8.89 1.62 3.25
N ALA A 120 -8.16 0.61 3.72
CA ALA A 120 -7.37 -0.30 2.91
C ALA A 120 -8.14 -1.60 2.65
N PRO A 121 -7.74 -2.44 1.69
CA PRO A 121 -8.32 -3.79 1.56
C PRO A 121 -8.26 -4.63 2.83
N ALA A 122 -7.25 -4.41 3.68
CA ALA A 122 -7.08 -5.07 4.97
C ALA A 122 -7.96 -4.50 6.10
N GLY A 123 -8.56 -3.32 5.93
CA GLY A 123 -9.41 -2.68 6.92
C GLY A 123 -9.12 -1.20 7.15
N LEU A 124 -9.61 -0.68 8.27
CA LEU A 124 -9.48 0.74 8.61
C LEU A 124 -8.11 1.05 9.20
N VAL A 125 -7.52 2.13 8.73
CA VAL A 125 -6.24 2.70 9.18
C VAL A 125 -6.50 4.09 9.72
N LYS A 126 -6.21 4.31 11.00
CA LYS A 126 -6.28 5.64 11.60
C LYS A 126 -4.98 6.38 11.33
N VAL A 127 -5.09 7.60 10.87
CA VAL A 127 -3.98 8.46 10.54
C VAL A 127 -4.05 9.71 11.38
N LYS A 128 -2.90 10.11 11.92
CA LYS A 128 -2.68 11.36 12.61
C LYS A 128 -1.53 12.10 11.95
N ALA A 129 -1.81 13.28 11.43
CA ALA A 129 -0.83 14.12 10.76
C ALA A 129 -0.57 15.39 11.56
N GLU A 130 0.67 15.68 11.87
CA GLU A 130 1.13 16.97 12.34
C GLU A 130 1.27 17.91 11.14
N CYS A 131 0.57 19.04 11.17
CA CYS A 131 0.42 19.93 10.04
C CYS A 131 0.93 21.34 10.38
N ASP A 132 1.65 21.94 9.43
CA ASP A 132 2.17 23.31 9.54
C ASP A 132 2.34 23.94 8.17
N ASN A 133 1.84 25.18 8.03
CA ASN A 133 1.91 25.95 6.79
C ASN A 133 1.37 25.20 5.56
N GLY A 134 0.22 24.53 5.70
CA GLY A 134 -0.44 23.80 4.63
C GLY A 134 0.28 22.52 4.22
N LYS A 135 1.11 21.94 5.10
CA LYS A 135 1.90 20.73 4.86
C LYS A 135 1.76 19.73 5.99
N ALA A 136 1.55 18.47 5.65
CA ALA A 136 1.72 17.35 6.58
C ALA A 136 3.22 17.11 6.81
N ARG A 137 3.71 17.46 8.02
CA ARG A 137 5.13 17.39 8.40
C ARG A 137 5.54 16.02 8.94
N ARG A 138 4.62 15.41 9.66
CA ARG A 138 4.80 14.07 10.21
C ARG A 138 3.47 13.33 10.15
N VAL A 139 3.50 12.10 9.67
CA VAL A 139 2.31 11.25 9.59
C VAL A 139 2.54 10.00 10.42
N SER A 140 1.63 9.75 11.35
CA SER A 140 1.59 8.53 12.18
C SER A 140 0.37 7.72 11.81
N ILE A 141 0.50 6.41 11.78
CA ILE A 141 -0.60 5.49 11.48
C ILE A 141 -0.82 4.49 12.61
N GLN A 142 -2.08 4.17 12.85
CA GLN A 142 -2.46 2.97 13.60
C GLN A 142 -2.87 1.92 12.57
N ASN A 143 -1.97 0.94 12.37
CA ASN A 143 -2.13 -0.13 11.39
C ASN A 143 -3.28 -1.09 11.77
N VAL A 144 -3.71 -1.90 10.80
CA VAL A 144 -4.54 -3.09 11.05
C VAL A 144 -3.81 -4.06 11.98
N PRO A 145 -4.55 -4.95 12.69
CA PRO A 145 -3.92 -5.91 13.59
C PRO A 145 -2.89 -6.80 12.89
N ALA A 146 -1.72 -6.95 13.49
CA ALA A 146 -0.73 -7.95 13.11
C ALA A 146 -0.97 -9.23 13.92
N PHE A 147 -0.70 -10.39 13.31
CA PHE A 147 -0.86 -11.67 13.99
C PHE A 147 0.11 -12.73 13.44
N VAL A 148 0.35 -13.75 14.25
CA VAL A 148 1.08 -14.95 13.85
C VAL A 148 0.09 -15.92 13.22
N GLY A 149 0.39 -16.38 12.01
CA GLY A 149 -0.42 -17.39 11.31
C GLY A 149 -0.10 -18.80 11.80
N ALA A 150 1.17 -19.17 11.81
CA ALA A 150 1.65 -20.46 12.31
C ALA A 150 3.11 -20.35 12.77
N LEU A 151 3.50 -21.18 13.73
CA LEU A 151 4.88 -21.30 14.19
C LEU A 151 5.41 -22.73 13.92
N ASP A 152 6.72 -22.82 13.73
CA ASP A 152 7.47 -24.07 13.63
C ASP A 152 6.94 -25.04 12.54
N GLN A 153 6.46 -24.50 11.42
CA GLN A 153 5.96 -25.32 10.31
C GLN A 153 7.11 -25.85 9.47
N THR A 154 6.95 -27.06 8.95
CA THR A 154 7.90 -27.64 8.01
C THR A 154 7.50 -27.27 6.58
N LEU A 155 8.39 -26.58 5.87
CA LEU A 155 8.27 -26.27 4.45
C LEU A 155 9.36 -27.00 3.66
N THR A 156 8.95 -27.82 2.70
CA THR A 156 9.90 -28.47 1.79
C THR A 156 10.11 -27.61 0.55
N VAL A 157 11.35 -27.15 0.34
CA VAL A 157 11.74 -26.31 -0.79
C VAL A 157 12.59 -27.13 -1.77
N PRO A 158 12.17 -27.25 -3.06
CA PRO A 158 12.94 -27.97 -4.07
C PRO A 158 14.37 -27.43 -4.18
N GLY A 159 15.36 -28.32 -4.12
CA GLY A 159 16.78 -27.97 -4.21
C GLY A 159 17.43 -27.48 -2.91
N ILE A 160 16.64 -27.21 -1.87
CA ILE A 160 17.14 -26.77 -0.55
C ILE A 160 16.89 -27.83 0.52
N GLY A 161 15.71 -28.45 0.50
CA GLY A 161 15.31 -29.43 1.51
C GLY A 161 14.18 -28.94 2.41
N SER A 162 14.07 -29.51 3.61
CA SER A 162 13.05 -29.13 4.60
C SER A 162 13.57 -28.02 5.51
N LEU A 163 12.82 -26.94 5.57
CA LEU A 163 13.09 -25.76 6.43
C LEU A 163 12.02 -25.68 7.51
N ARG A 164 12.41 -25.16 8.66
CA ARG A 164 11.47 -24.71 9.69
C ARG A 164 11.13 -23.24 9.45
N VAL A 165 9.84 -22.93 9.35
CA VAL A 165 9.38 -21.59 9.03
C VAL A 165 8.23 -21.17 9.93
N ASP A 166 8.12 -19.87 10.14
CA ASP A 166 6.97 -19.22 10.74
C ASP A 166 6.19 -18.45 9.67
N THR A 167 4.90 -18.21 9.93
CA THR A 167 4.10 -17.31 9.09
C THR A 167 3.49 -16.22 9.94
N ALA A 168 3.53 -14.99 9.44
CA ALA A 168 2.97 -13.83 10.13
C ALA A 168 2.33 -12.87 9.14
N TYR A 169 1.36 -12.10 9.63
CA TYR A 169 0.69 -11.02 8.91
C TYR A 169 0.95 -9.69 9.61
N GLY A 170 1.35 -8.67 8.83
CA GLY A 170 1.58 -7.31 9.33
C GLY A 170 1.16 -6.21 8.34
N GLY A 171 0.19 -6.53 7.48
CA GLY A 171 -0.26 -5.73 6.33
C GLY A 171 -0.14 -6.53 5.04
N ASP A 172 0.83 -7.42 4.98
CA ASP A 172 0.95 -8.52 4.05
C ASP A 172 1.33 -9.80 4.81
N THR A 173 1.36 -10.94 4.12
CA THR A 173 1.68 -12.25 4.70
C THR A 173 3.13 -12.60 4.39
N PHE A 174 3.88 -12.97 5.43
CA PHE A 174 5.29 -13.31 5.33
C PHE A 174 5.55 -14.75 5.77
N VAL A 175 6.45 -15.42 5.06
CA VAL A 175 7.08 -16.67 5.50
C VAL A 175 8.47 -16.29 6.03
N ILE A 176 8.73 -16.61 7.29
CA ILE A 176 9.93 -16.23 8.01
C ILE A 176 10.77 -17.48 8.26
N VAL A 177 12.04 -17.42 7.90
CA VAL A 177 13.01 -18.51 8.08
C VAL A 177 14.26 -17.97 8.77
N ASN A 178 14.90 -18.77 9.62
CA ASN A 178 16.18 -18.40 10.19
C ASN A 178 17.27 -18.46 9.10
N ALA A 179 18.01 -17.39 8.92
CA ALA A 179 19.10 -17.31 7.94
C ALA A 179 20.21 -18.37 8.17
N GLU A 180 20.43 -18.76 9.42
CA GLU A 180 21.40 -19.81 9.76
C GLU A 180 21.01 -21.18 9.20
N ASP A 181 19.71 -21.50 9.14
CA ASP A 181 19.21 -22.75 8.57
C ASP A 181 19.48 -22.82 7.04
N LEU A 182 19.73 -21.69 6.41
CA LEU A 182 20.12 -21.55 5.01
C LEU A 182 21.62 -21.33 4.80
N ASN A 183 22.43 -21.39 5.87
CA ASN A 183 23.86 -21.06 5.87
C ASN A 183 24.15 -19.61 5.38
N PHE A 184 23.21 -18.70 5.55
CA PHE A 184 23.40 -17.28 5.24
C PHE A 184 23.89 -16.52 6.48
N LYS A 185 24.80 -15.58 6.25
CA LYS A 185 25.18 -14.56 7.23
C LYS A 185 24.51 -13.26 6.84
N LEU A 186 23.75 -12.66 7.76
CA LEU A 186 23.26 -11.31 7.60
C LEU A 186 24.44 -10.36 7.81
N VAL A 187 24.78 -9.59 6.79
CA VAL A 187 25.83 -8.57 6.81
C VAL A 187 25.19 -7.21 6.57
N SER A 188 25.65 -6.17 7.29
CA SER A 188 25.22 -4.78 7.13
C SER A 188 26.01 -4.11 6.02
#